data_de29495137d634b242255c3fbca1c628
#
_entry.id   de29495137d634b242255c3fbca1c628
#
_cell.length_a   1.000
_cell.length_b   1.000
_cell.length_c   1.000
_cell.angle_alpha   90.00
_cell.angle_beta   90.00
_cell.angle_gamma   90.00
#
_symmetry.space_group_name_H-M   'P 1'
#
loop_
_entity.id
_entity.type
_entity.pdbx_description
1 polymer ?
#
loop_
_entity_poly.entity_id
_entity_poly.type
_entity_poly.pdbx_seq_one_letter_code
_entity_poly.pdbx_strand_id
1 'polypeptide(L)'
;IIRRTPAIRSQLIENIREVLYQNNDYRRKFLHKTGERIYNGWLRRQKKEEWVRLTYLGSGREVGRSCILLQTPESRILLDCGINPGADSQEMMYPYLEAPEFNISQLDAVIISHAHLDHCALVPYLFKFGYRGPVYCTPPTRDIMALTQLDLVKIQRDDGKEPIYTSDEVREMVKHTITLEYDEVADITPDIRITMYNAGHMLGSAMVHIHIGNGLHNLLYSADTKFAKTSLLSPAVTQFPRLETLMVESTYGGKDNIQPPPMEADDLLGQCIAETVKRSGKILIPVLGSGRAQEIIVLLERLIREKKVSSEIPIYIDGSVWDITAIHTAYPEYLNNEVRQQIFARDNNPFLMPNIKRIGSAKERTQVIEETGSCVILATSGMLVGGPSVQYFRALADNPKNTLVFSSYQAEGSLGKRVQNGEKEFMFKNGQHGTEIVKVNLEIFKLEISGHSDRRELMNFVSRCNPRPKKILVNHGENSRCLNLASSIHNQHKIET
;
A
#
# COMPACT_ATOMS: atom_id res chain seq x y z
N ILE A 1 -1.59 -30.51 -14.17
CA ILE A 1 -2.89 -29.80 -14.25
C ILE A 1 -2.92 -28.88 -13.03
N ILE A 2 -2.67 -27.58 -13.25
CA ILE A 2 -2.81 -26.57 -12.19
C ILE A 2 -4.33 -26.45 -11.95
N ARG A 3 -4.84 -26.97 -10.84
CA ARG A 3 -6.20 -26.67 -10.39
C ARG A 3 -6.24 -25.16 -10.10
N ARG A 4 -6.95 -24.40 -10.93
CA ARG A 4 -7.25 -23.02 -10.62
C ARG A 4 -8.14 -23.03 -9.38
N THR A 5 -7.62 -22.55 -8.25
CA THR A 5 -8.44 -22.25 -7.08
C THR A 5 -9.53 -21.26 -7.48
N PRO A 6 -10.77 -21.43 -7.00
CA PRO A 6 -11.82 -20.48 -7.31
C PRO A 6 -11.42 -19.11 -6.76
N ALA A 7 -11.18 -18.15 -7.66
CA ALA A 7 -10.97 -16.76 -7.29
C ALA A 7 -12.33 -16.11 -6.98
N ILE A 8 -12.32 -15.14 -6.07
CA ILE A 8 -13.49 -14.29 -5.84
C ILE A 8 -13.75 -13.52 -7.14
N ARG A 9 -14.99 -13.60 -7.67
CA ARG A 9 -15.38 -12.79 -8.80
C ARG A 9 -15.63 -11.34 -8.38
N SER A 10 -14.95 -10.42 -9.03
CA SER A 10 -15.13 -8.98 -8.85
C SER A 10 -15.36 -8.35 -10.23
N GLN A 11 -16.48 -7.65 -10.39
CA GLN A 11 -16.79 -6.95 -11.64
C GLN A 11 -15.71 -5.92 -11.97
N LEU A 12 -15.10 -5.32 -10.97
CA LEU A 12 -14.05 -4.33 -11.15
C LEU A 12 -12.77 -4.94 -11.74
N ILE A 13 -12.36 -6.12 -11.26
CA ILE A 13 -11.22 -6.85 -11.85
C ILE A 13 -11.53 -7.27 -13.29
N GLU A 14 -12.75 -7.70 -13.57
CA GLU A 14 -13.18 -8.04 -14.93
C GLU A 14 -13.09 -6.80 -15.84
N ASN A 15 -13.56 -5.65 -15.37
CA ASN A 15 -13.48 -4.38 -16.12
C ASN A 15 -12.02 -3.98 -16.40
N ILE A 16 -11.10 -4.12 -15.44
CA ILE A 16 -9.66 -3.85 -15.65
C ILE A 16 -9.10 -4.77 -16.73
N ARG A 17 -9.39 -6.06 -16.67
CA ARG A 17 -8.96 -7.04 -17.67
C ARG A 17 -9.56 -6.73 -19.05
N GLU A 18 -10.83 -6.35 -19.09
CA GLU A 18 -11.52 -5.97 -20.33
C GLU A 18 -10.82 -4.78 -21.01
N VAL A 19 -10.43 -3.75 -20.27
CA VAL A 19 -9.65 -2.62 -20.80
C VAL A 19 -8.37 -3.09 -21.49
N LEU A 20 -7.67 -4.07 -20.91
CA LEU A 20 -6.45 -4.63 -21.50
C LEU A 20 -6.74 -5.40 -22.78
N TYR A 21 -7.78 -6.24 -22.79
CA TYR A 21 -8.15 -7.06 -23.96
C TYR A 21 -8.70 -6.24 -25.13
N GLN A 22 -9.62 -5.31 -24.86
CA GLN A 22 -10.21 -4.45 -25.89
C GLN A 22 -9.17 -3.54 -26.56
N ASN A 23 -8.08 -3.23 -25.88
CA ASN A 23 -7.02 -2.36 -26.40
C ASN A 23 -5.76 -3.14 -26.80
N ASN A 24 -5.86 -4.43 -27.08
CA ASN A 24 -4.70 -5.28 -27.37
C ASN A 24 -3.87 -4.76 -28.57
N ASP A 25 -4.49 -4.34 -29.66
CA ASP A 25 -3.77 -3.81 -30.82
C ASP A 25 -3.07 -2.47 -30.52
N TYR A 26 -3.73 -1.59 -29.77
CA TYR A 26 -3.13 -0.35 -29.29
C TYR A 26 -1.91 -0.65 -28.40
N ARG A 27 -2.05 -1.55 -27.45
CA ARG A 27 -0.98 -1.97 -26.54
C ARG A 27 0.19 -2.58 -27.27
N ARG A 28 -0.06 -3.45 -28.26
CA ARG A 28 1.00 -4.03 -29.09
C ARG A 28 1.81 -2.96 -29.81
N LYS A 29 1.14 -1.98 -30.42
CA LYS A 29 1.82 -0.84 -31.09
C LYS A 29 2.60 0.00 -30.09
N PHE A 30 2.02 0.27 -28.92
CA PHE A 30 2.66 1.02 -27.84
C PHE A 30 3.93 0.30 -27.32
N LEU A 31 3.84 -0.99 -27.04
CA LEU A 31 4.99 -1.80 -26.59
C LEU A 31 6.11 -1.84 -27.65
N HIS A 32 5.76 -2.04 -28.91
CA HIS A 32 6.72 -2.02 -30.01
C HIS A 32 7.44 -0.67 -30.12
N LYS A 33 6.68 0.44 -30.11
CA LYS A 33 7.25 1.80 -30.13
C LYS A 33 8.14 2.08 -28.93
N THR A 34 7.78 1.62 -27.75
CA THR A 34 8.58 1.74 -26.52
C THR A 34 9.90 0.98 -26.67
N GLY A 35 9.84 -0.27 -27.11
CA GLY A 35 11.04 -1.11 -27.35
C GLY A 35 11.97 -0.50 -28.43
N GLU A 36 11.41 -0.03 -29.55
CA GLU A 36 12.20 0.66 -30.59
C GLU A 36 12.89 1.92 -30.07
N ARG A 37 12.23 2.71 -29.24
CA ARG A 37 12.83 3.90 -28.63
C ARG A 37 14.02 3.52 -27.76
N ILE A 38 13.89 2.52 -26.92
CA ILE A 38 14.95 2.03 -26.03
C ILE A 38 16.12 1.52 -26.87
N TYR A 39 15.86 0.66 -27.85
CA TYR A 39 16.87 0.06 -28.72
C TYR A 39 17.63 1.11 -29.57
N ASN A 40 16.90 2.02 -30.20
CA ASN A 40 17.50 3.08 -31.02
C ASN A 40 18.31 4.08 -30.17
N GLY A 41 17.87 4.39 -28.96
CA GLY A 41 18.62 5.20 -28.00
C GLY A 41 19.93 4.50 -27.60
N TRP A 42 19.86 3.20 -27.30
CA TRP A 42 21.03 2.40 -26.98
C TRP A 42 22.05 2.34 -28.11
N LEU A 43 21.62 2.20 -29.39
CA LEU A 43 22.50 2.23 -30.56
C LEU A 43 23.18 3.57 -30.80
N ARG A 44 22.51 4.67 -30.46
CA ARG A 44 23.01 6.05 -30.68
C ARG A 44 23.86 6.57 -29.54
N ARG A 45 24.08 5.77 -28.51
CA ARG A 45 24.78 6.19 -27.30
C ARG A 45 26.22 6.58 -27.62
N GLN A 46 26.50 7.88 -27.46
CA GLN A 46 27.85 8.43 -27.50
C GLN A 46 28.37 8.61 -26.09
N LYS A 47 29.69 8.56 -25.87
CA LYS A 47 30.30 8.95 -24.59
C LYS A 47 29.92 10.42 -24.28
N LYS A 48 29.00 10.59 -23.33
CA LYS A 48 28.59 11.88 -22.77
C LYS A 48 29.06 11.99 -21.33
N GLU A 49 28.93 13.18 -20.77
CA GLU A 49 29.07 13.37 -19.32
C GLU A 49 28.22 12.34 -18.59
N GLU A 50 28.78 11.73 -17.55
CA GLU A 50 28.13 10.70 -16.75
C GLU A 50 27.79 11.29 -15.39
N TRP A 51 26.50 11.49 -15.12
CA TRP A 51 26.00 11.93 -13.83
C TRP A 51 24.62 11.31 -13.55
N VAL A 52 24.29 11.20 -12.26
CA VAL A 52 22.97 10.77 -11.77
C VAL A 52 22.48 11.81 -10.78
N ARG A 53 21.26 12.28 -10.96
CA ARG A 53 20.61 13.24 -10.08
C ARG A 53 19.30 12.67 -9.56
N LEU A 54 19.06 12.85 -8.26
CA LEU A 54 17.79 12.61 -7.61
C LEU A 54 17.21 13.94 -7.14
N THR A 55 15.96 14.22 -7.52
CA THR A 55 15.20 15.37 -7.05
C THR A 55 13.98 14.86 -6.31
N TYR A 56 13.91 15.14 -5.01
CA TYR A 56 12.75 14.82 -4.18
C TYR A 56 11.65 15.85 -4.44
N LEU A 57 10.59 15.44 -5.12
CA LEU A 57 9.38 16.24 -5.33
C LEU A 57 8.39 16.03 -4.16
N GLY A 58 8.58 14.98 -3.39
CA GLY A 58 7.86 14.65 -2.17
C GLY A 58 8.57 13.57 -1.37
N SER A 59 8.09 13.25 -0.18
CA SER A 59 8.61 12.25 0.77
C SER A 59 10.06 12.44 1.26
N GLY A 60 10.62 13.62 1.09
CA GLY A 60 12.02 13.86 1.47
C GLY A 60 12.30 13.72 2.97
N ARG A 61 11.47 14.32 3.83
CA ARG A 61 11.48 14.21 5.30
C ARG A 61 10.06 14.23 5.85
N GLU A 62 9.19 13.50 5.22
CA GLU A 62 7.77 13.38 5.51
C GLU A 62 7.26 12.01 5.09
N VAL A 63 6.13 11.58 5.62
CA VAL A 63 5.36 10.43 5.15
C VAL A 63 4.34 10.91 4.14
N GLY A 64 4.18 10.19 3.05
CA GLY A 64 3.21 10.50 2.00
C GLY A 64 3.80 11.28 0.83
N ARG A 65 2.97 11.49 -0.20
CA ARG A 65 3.27 12.13 -1.50
C ARG A 65 4.61 11.70 -2.10
N SER A 66 4.92 10.40 -2.06
CA SER A 66 6.17 9.86 -2.59
C SER A 66 6.28 10.17 -4.08
N CYS A 67 7.34 10.90 -4.44
CA CYS A 67 7.57 11.32 -5.81
C CYS A 67 9.03 11.76 -5.96
N ILE A 68 9.84 10.95 -6.65
CA ILE A 68 11.28 11.20 -6.78
C ILE A 68 11.65 11.14 -8.25
N LEU A 69 12.20 12.23 -8.76
CA LEU A 69 12.70 12.30 -10.15
C LEU A 69 14.16 11.85 -10.18
N LEU A 70 14.42 10.79 -10.93
CA LEU A 70 15.79 10.34 -11.25
C LEU A 70 16.12 10.79 -12.67
N GLN A 71 17.25 11.47 -12.81
CA GLN A 71 17.73 12.02 -14.08
C GLN A 71 19.15 11.55 -14.36
N THR A 72 19.38 11.25 -15.62
CA THR A 72 20.69 11.05 -16.22
C THR A 72 20.82 12.02 -17.41
N PRO A 73 21.98 12.13 -18.09
CA PRO A 73 22.07 12.88 -19.33
C PRO A 73 21.08 12.43 -20.43
N GLU A 74 20.63 11.17 -20.40
CA GLU A 74 19.82 10.57 -21.48
C GLU A 74 18.37 10.29 -21.05
N SER A 75 18.10 10.17 -19.76
CA SER A 75 16.80 9.69 -19.29
C SER A 75 16.26 10.45 -18.08
N ARG A 76 14.94 10.51 -17.99
CA ARG A 76 14.18 11.04 -16.85
C ARG A 76 13.11 10.06 -16.46
N ILE A 77 13.22 9.51 -15.27
CA ILE A 77 12.24 8.57 -14.73
C ILE A 77 11.68 9.05 -13.39
N LEU A 78 10.43 8.74 -13.13
CA LEU A 78 9.76 9.05 -11.88
C LEU A 78 9.61 7.79 -11.04
N LEU A 79 10.08 7.83 -9.80
CA LEU A 79 9.91 6.78 -8.79
C LEU A 79 8.74 7.19 -7.90
N ASP A 80 7.64 6.49 -8.03
CA ASP A 80 6.34 6.77 -7.45
C ASP A 80 5.75 8.14 -7.84
N CYS A 81 4.45 8.32 -7.64
CA CYS A 81 3.74 9.57 -7.84
C CYS A 81 2.45 9.55 -7.00
N GLY A 82 2.58 9.84 -5.72
CA GLY A 82 1.52 9.71 -4.73
C GLY A 82 1.01 11.04 -4.19
N ILE A 83 0.08 10.95 -3.25
CA ILE A 83 -0.46 12.08 -2.48
C ILE A 83 -0.18 11.87 -1.00
N ASN A 84 -0.34 12.92 -0.20
CA ASN A 84 -0.46 12.80 1.25
C ASN A 84 -1.94 12.92 1.66
N PRO A 85 -2.66 11.79 1.88
CA PRO A 85 -4.08 11.83 2.20
C PRO A 85 -4.41 12.48 3.56
N GLY A 86 -3.42 12.59 4.44
CA GLY A 86 -3.55 13.19 5.77
C GLY A 86 -3.15 14.66 5.84
N ALA A 87 -2.87 15.31 4.70
CA ALA A 87 -2.42 16.69 4.68
C ALA A 87 -3.56 17.68 4.98
N ASP A 88 -3.25 18.71 5.78
CA ASP A 88 -4.19 19.76 6.15
C ASP A 88 -4.39 20.81 5.04
N SER A 89 -3.53 20.85 4.04
CA SER A 89 -3.60 21.79 2.91
C SER A 89 -3.30 21.11 1.58
N GLN A 90 -3.77 21.71 0.48
CA GLN A 90 -3.47 21.21 -0.87
C GLN A 90 -1.97 21.23 -1.20
N GLU A 91 -1.24 22.23 -0.72
CA GLU A 91 0.21 22.34 -0.91
C GLU A 91 0.97 21.16 -0.30
N MET A 92 0.49 20.67 0.84
CA MET A 92 1.08 19.52 1.53
C MET A 92 0.55 18.18 1.03
N MET A 93 -0.56 18.21 0.28
CA MET A 93 -1.19 17.00 -0.26
C MET A 93 -0.46 16.47 -1.50
N TYR A 94 -0.01 17.37 -2.37
CA TYR A 94 0.57 17.00 -3.68
C TYR A 94 2.09 17.17 -3.69
N PRO A 95 2.83 16.37 -4.48
CA PRO A 95 4.26 16.61 -4.72
C PRO A 95 4.48 17.88 -5.52
N TYR A 96 5.67 18.43 -5.46
CA TYR A 96 6.08 19.68 -6.15
C TYR A 96 6.29 19.46 -7.65
N LEU A 97 5.22 19.17 -8.39
CA LEU A 97 5.28 18.95 -9.85
C LEU A 97 5.55 20.24 -10.65
N GLU A 98 5.53 21.40 -10.01
CA GLU A 98 5.90 22.69 -10.59
C GLU A 98 7.42 23.00 -10.47
N ALA A 99 8.20 22.08 -9.88
CA ALA A 99 9.63 22.23 -9.78
C ALA A 99 10.27 22.37 -11.18
N PRO A 100 11.23 23.29 -11.37
CA PRO A 100 11.84 23.53 -12.69
C PRO A 100 12.57 22.32 -13.27
N GLU A 101 12.96 21.36 -12.43
CA GLU A 101 13.59 20.11 -12.84
C GLU A 101 12.58 19.11 -13.44
N PHE A 102 11.28 19.26 -13.14
CA PHE A 102 10.24 18.34 -13.59
C PHE A 102 9.53 18.90 -14.83
N ASN A 103 9.48 18.07 -15.87
CA ASN A 103 8.72 18.35 -17.08
C ASN A 103 8.08 17.06 -17.60
N ILE A 104 6.77 17.01 -17.59
CA ILE A 104 5.97 15.85 -18.00
C ILE A 104 6.29 15.39 -19.44
N SER A 105 6.54 16.36 -20.36
CA SER A 105 6.83 16.03 -21.75
C SER A 105 8.20 15.37 -21.97
N GLN A 106 9.08 15.48 -21.00
CA GLN A 106 10.42 14.90 -21.02
C GLN A 106 10.53 13.60 -20.20
N LEU A 107 9.42 13.17 -19.59
CA LEU A 107 9.40 11.99 -18.74
C LEU A 107 9.39 10.72 -19.59
N ASP A 108 10.41 9.88 -19.43
CA ASP A 108 10.58 8.65 -20.19
C ASP A 108 9.79 7.47 -19.63
N ALA A 109 9.73 7.36 -18.31
CA ALA A 109 9.02 6.27 -17.62
C ALA A 109 8.59 6.68 -16.21
N VAL A 110 7.54 6.01 -15.71
CA VAL A 110 7.11 6.05 -14.31
C VAL A 110 7.24 4.64 -13.75
N ILE A 111 7.80 4.51 -12.55
CA ILE A 111 7.95 3.23 -11.86
C ILE A 111 7.17 3.32 -10.56
N ILE A 112 6.25 2.39 -10.34
CA ILE A 112 5.43 2.34 -9.12
C ILE A 112 5.85 1.14 -8.29
N SER A 113 6.30 1.45 -7.08
CA SER A 113 6.75 0.46 -6.11
C SER A 113 5.60 -0.37 -5.56
N HIS A 114 4.50 0.26 -5.21
CA HIS A 114 3.30 -0.40 -4.68
C HIS A 114 2.06 0.49 -4.78
N ALA A 115 0.90 -0.05 -4.42
CA ALA A 115 -0.40 0.54 -4.73
C ALA A 115 -1.05 1.34 -3.59
N HIS A 116 -0.30 1.79 -2.58
CA HIS A 116 -0.83 2.77 -1.64
C HIS A 116 -0.93 4.15 -2.28
N LEU A 117 -1.93 4.94 -1.87
CA LEU A 117 -2.24 6.24 -2.50
C LEU A 117 -1.11 7.25 -2.37
N ASP A 118 -0.31 7.17 -1.33
CA ASP A 118 0.86 8.01 -1.13
C ASP A 118 2.06 7.65 -2.02
N HIS A 119 1.93 6.59 -2.84
CA HIS A 119 2.89 6.18 -3.85
C HIS A 119 2.35 6.20 -5.28
N CYS A 120 1.04 6.04 -5.49
CA CYS A 120 0.49 5.86 -6.83
C CYS A 120 -0.68 6.76 -7.22
N ALA A 121 -1.26 7.53 -6.28
CA ALA A 121 -2.52 8.21 -6.52
C ALA A 121 -2.51 9.23 -7.67
N LEU A 122 -1.37 9.87 -7.96
CA LEU A 122 -1.28 10.89 -9.00
C LEU A 122 -0.85 10.38 -10.38
N VAL A 123 -0.62 9.08 -10.56
CA VAL A 123 -0.22 8.56 -11.87
C VAL A 123 -1.25 8.89 -12.97
N PRO A 124 -2.58 8.74 -12.78
CA PRO A 124 -3.57 9.14 -13.77
C PRO A 124 -3.55 10.66 -14.07
N TYR A 125 -3.20 11.48 -13.08
CA TYR A 125 -3.04 12.93 -13.26
C TYR A 125 -1.97 13.26 -14.32
N LEU A 126 -0.87 12.50 -14.37
CA LEU A 126 0.15 12.67 -15.40
C LEU A 126 -0.45 12.46 -16.80
N PHE A 127 -1.34 11.47 -16.96
CA PHE A 127 -2.04 11.21 -18.23
C PHE A 127 -2.99 12.33 -18.62
N LYS A 128 -3.69 12.93 -17.65
CA LYS A 128 -4.53 14.11 -17.87
C LYS A 128 -3.72 15.27 -18.46
N PHE A 129 -2.46 15.41 -18.04
CA PHE A 129 -1.55 16.48 -18.51
C PHE A 129 -0.58 16.03 -19.61
N GLY A 130 -0.92 14.99 -20.35
CA GLY A 130 -0.28 14.66 -21.62
C GLY A 130 0.82 13.59 -21.54
N TYR A 131 1.09 12.97 -20.38
CA TYR A 131 1.98 11.82 -20.33
C TYR A 131 1.44 10.68 -21.20
N ARG A 132 2.30 10.05 -21.98
CA ARG A 132 1.96 8.91 -22.84
C ARG A 132 3.05 7.83 -22.84
N GLY A 133 3.95 7.90 -21.87
CA GLY A 133 5.01 6.91 -21.65
C GLY A 133 4.55 5.70 -20.86
N PRO A 134 5.44 4.72 -20.62
CA PRO A 134 5.17 3.51 -19.88
C PRO A 134 5.11 3.75 -18.36
N VAL A 135 4.25 2.98 -17.68
CA VAL A 135 4.21 2.83 -16.22
C VAL A 135 4.64 1.40 -15.89
N TYR A 136 5.68 1.24 -15.10
CA TYR A 136 6.20 -0.08 -14.71
C TYR A 136 5.81 -0.39 -13.27
N CYS A 137 5.26 -1.56 -13.02
CA CYS A 137 4.93 -2.09 -11.70
C CYS A 137 4.74 -3.61 -11.75
N THR A 138 4.50 -4.25 -10.62
CA THR A 138 4.10 -5.67 -10.60
C THR A 138 2.64 -5.86 -11.02
N PRO A 139 2.24 -7.06 -11.51
CA PRO A 139 0.84 -7.33 -11.88
C PRO A 139 -0.17 -7.02 -10.76
N PRO A 140 0.03 -7.46 -9.49
CA PRO A 140 -0.90 -7.11 -8.41
C PRO A 140 -0.95 -5.61 -8.14
N THR A 141 0.19 -4.91 -8.20
CA THR A 141 0.25 -3.46 -8.01
C THR A 141 -0.58 -2.74 -9.04
N ARG A 142 -0.54 -3.14 -10.34
CA ARG A 142 -1.39 -2.54 -11.39
C ARG A 142 -2.88 -2.66 -11.03
N ASP A 143 -3.33 -3.85 -10.63
CA ASP A 143 -4.74 -4.11 -10.41
C ASP A 143 -5.25 -3.40 -9.14
N ILE A 144 -4.47 -3.42 -8.05
CA ILE A 144 -4.81 -2.70 -6.82
C ILE A 144 -4.77 -1.19 -7.04
N MET A 145 -3.75 -0.67 -7.74
CA MET A 145 -3.60 0.74 -8.03
C MET A 145 -4.80 1.28 -8.83
N ALA A 146 -5.22 0.57 -9.88
CA ALA A 146 -6.38 0.98 -10.66
C ALA A 146 -7.66 1.03 -9.81
N LEU A 147 -7.84 0.07 -8.90
CA LEU A 147 -8.96 0.00 -8.00
C LEU A 147 -8.96 1.16 -7.00
N THR A 148 -7.84 1.40 -6.32
CA THR A 148 -7.73 2.45 -5.30
C THR A 148 -7.87 3.84 -5.92
N GLN A 149 -7.41 4.05 -7.15
CA GLN A 149 -7.58 5.29 -7.89
C GLN A 149 -9.04 5.53 -8.32
N LEU A 150 -9.76 4.49 -8.74
CA LEU A 150 -11.20 4.59 -9.02
C LEU A 150 -12.01 4.86 -7.76
N ASP A 151 -11.63 4.25 -6.63
CA ASP A 151 -12.22 4.54 -5.32
C ASP A 151 -11.99 6.01 -4.92
N LEU A 152 -10.78 6.54 -5.13
CA LEU A 152 -10.47 7.94 -4.85
C LEU A 152 -11.36 8.90 -5.67
N VAL A 153 -11.54 8.64 -6.96
CA VAL A 153 -12.44 9.40 -7.83
C VAL A 153 -13.87 9.37 -7.29
N LYS A 154 -14.34 8.20 -6.87
CA LYS A 154 -15.68 8.04 -6.30
C LYS A 154 -15.83 8.81 -4.99
N ILE A 155 -14.88 8.69 -4.05
CA ILE A 155 -14.91 9.37 -2.76
C ILE A 155 -14.93 10.89 -2.97
N GLN A 156 -14.12 11.43 -3.87
CA GLN A 156 -14.11 12.86 -4.15
C GLN A 156 -15.47 13.35 -4.69
N ARG A 157 -16.11 12.58 -5.57
CA ARG A 157 -17.47 12.90 -6.08
C ARG A 157 -18.53 12.83 -4.98
N ASP A 158 -18.48 11.79 -4.15
CA ASP A 158 -19.41 11.59 -3.04
C ASP A 158 -19.29 12.72 -1.99
N ASP A 159 -18.07 13.26 -1.82
CA ASP A 159 -17.77 14.43 -1.00
C ASP A 159 -18.17 15.77 -1.66
N GLY A 160 -18.72 15.75 -2.89
CA GLY A 160 -19.08 16.94 -3.65
C GLY A 160 -17.87 17.74 -4.18
N LYS A 161 -16.70 17.12 -4.25
CA LYS A 161 -15.47 17.72 -4.80
C LYS A 161 -15.32 17.32 -6.28
N GLU A 162 -14.69 18.19 -7.05
CA GLU A 162 -14.28 17.81 -8.41
C GLU A 162 -13.06 16.89 -8.33
N PRO A 163 -13.11 15.68 -8.91
CA PRO A 163 -11.98 14.77 -8.92
C PRO A 163 -10.79 15.33 -9.69
N ILE A 164 -9.59 15.12 -9.15
CA ILE A 164 -8.34 15.57 -9.79
C ILE A 164 -8.08 14.92 -11.16
N TYR A 165 -8.65 13.76 -11.39
CA TYR A 165 -8.72 13.03 -12.66
C TYR A 165 -10.00 12.19 -12.70
N THR A 166 -10.30 11.55 -13.83
CA THR A 166 -11.49 10.73 -14.03
C THR A 166 -11.13 9.25 -14.23
N SER A 167 -12.16 8.41 -14.38
CA SER A 167 -11.96 7.00 -14.72
C SER A 167 -11.30 6.81 -16.10
N ASP A 168 -11.35 7.80 -16.98
CA ASP A 168 -10.74 7.72 -18.31
C ASP A 168 -9.21 7.80 -18.22
N GLU A 169 -8.66 8.66 -17.35
CA GLU A 169 -7.23 8.74 -17.11
C GLU A 169 -6.72 7.48 -16.39
N VAL A 170 -7.50 6.89 -15.49
CA VAL A 170 -7.16 5.59 -14.88
C VAL A 170 -7.12 4.49 -15.95
N ARG A 171 -8.09 4.48 -16.86
CA ARG A 171 -8.12 3.53 -17.99
C ARG A 171 -6.93 3.73 -18.91
N GLU A 172 -6.55 4.99 -19.19
CA GLU A 172 -5.39 5.32 -20.01
C GLU A 172 -4.10 4.84 -19.35
N MET A 173 -3.91 5.08 -18.06
CA MET A 173 -2.80 4.53 -17.28
C MET A 173 -2.71 3.01 -17.39
N VAL A 174 -3.82 2.29 -17.22
CA VAL A 174 -3.84 0.81 -17.33
C VAL A 174 -3.36 0.35 -18.71
N LYS A 175 -3.75 1.03 -19.79
CA LYS A 175 -3.28 0.72 -21.16
C LYS A 175 -1.76 0.89 -21.33
N HIS A 176 -1.15 1.83 -20.59
CA HIS A 176 0.27 2.14 -20.65
C HIS A 176 1.10 1.38 -19.60
N THR A 177 0.46 0.61 -18.73
CA THR A 177 1.17 -0.17 -17.71
C THR A 177 1.82 -1.42 -18.29
N ILE A 178 3.10 -1.55 -18.03
CA ILE A 178 3.93 -2.72 -18.32
C ILE A 178 4.24 -3.40 -17.00
N THR A 179 3.78 -4.64 -16.83
CA THR A 179 4.01 -5.37 -15.60
C THR A 179 5.28 -6.20 -15.68
N LEU A 180 6.05 -6.21 -14.58
CA LEU A 180 7.26 -7.00 -14.37
C LEU A 180 7.06 -7.90 -13.17
N GLU A 181 7.47 -9.16 -13.32
CA GLU A 181 7.51 -10.10 -12.20
C GLU A 181 8.70 -9.80 -11.28
N TYR A 182 8.69 -10.35 -10.05
CA TYR A 182 9.87 -10.26 -9.20
C TYR A 182 11.07 -10.96 -9.88
N ASP A 183 12.26 -10.40 -9.67
CA ASP A 183 13.54 -10.83 -10.23
C ASP A 183 13.62 -10.72 -11.78
N GLU A 184 12.59 -10.22 -12.45
CA GLU A 184 12.62 -9.93 -13.88
C GLU A 184 13.42 -8.65 -14.15
N VAL A 185 14.38 -8.75 -15.06
CA VAL A 185 15.22 -7.62 -15.49
C VAL A 185 14.65 -6.98 -16.74
N ALA A 186 14.41 -5.69 -16.74
CA ALA A 186 13.86 -4.96 -17.88
C ALA A 186 14.65 -3.70 -18.19
N ASP A 187 15.01 -3.50 -19.46
CA ASP A 187 15.47 -2.22 -19.96
C ASP A 187 14.27 -1.28 -20.10
N ILE A 188 14.29 -0.13 -19.41
CA ILE A 188 13.18 0.83 -19.40
C ILE A 188 13.47 2.13 -20.14
N THR A 189 14.76 2.47 -20.23
CA THR A 189 15.30 3.55 -21.08
C THR A 189 16.61 3.07 -21.70
N PRO A 190 17.22 3.85 -22.64
CA PRO A 190 18.49 3.43 -23.23
C PRO A 190 19.64 3.20 -22.25
N ASP A 191 19.61 3.87 -21.09
CA ASP A 191 20.68 3.82 -20.09
C ASP A 191 20.22 3.33 -18.71
N ILE A 192 18.95 2.97 -18.56
CA ILE A 192 18.40 2.50 -17.28
C ILE A 192 17.72 1.15 -17.44
N ARG A 193 18.10 0.24 -16.55
CA ARG A 193 17.54 -1.09 -16.40
C ARG A 193 17.03 -1.24 -14.97
N ILE A 194 15.89 -1.91 -14.78
CA ILE A 194 15.33 -2.16 -13.44
C ILE A 194 15.11 -3.65 -13.19
N THR A 195 15.12 -3.99 -11.90
CA THR A 195 14.66 -5.28 -11.37
C THR A 195 13.79 -5.00 -10.15
N MET A 196 12.62 -5.63 -10.08
CA MET A 196 11.72 -5.52 -8.95
C MET A 196 11.96 -6.67 -7.98
N TYR A 197 12.20 -6.36 -6.70
CA TYR A 197 12.37 -7.33 -5.62
C TYR A 197 11.25 -7.21 -4.61
N ASN A 198 10.81 -8.34 -4.06
CA ASN A 198 9.78 -8.33 -3.02
C ASN A 198 10.14 -7.41 -1.85
N ALA A 199 9.28 -6.45 -1.55
CA ALA A 199 9.41 -5.51 -0.43
C ALA A 199 8.72 -5.98 0.86
N GLY A 200 7.90 -7.03 0.81
CA GLY A 200 7.23 -7.62 1.97
C GLY A 200 6.13 -6.76 2.62
N HIS A 201 5.85 -5.57 2.06
CA HIS A 201 4.96 -4.56 2.65
C HIS A 201 3.48 -4.81 2.37
N MET A 202 3.13 -5.02 1.11
CA MET A 202 1.79 -5.41 0.65
C MET A 202 1.87 -6.30 -0.58
N LEU A 203 0.74 -6.86 -1.03
CA LEU A 203 0.71 -7.71 -2.21
C LEU A 203 1.27 -6.98 -3.43
N GLY A 204 2.30 -7.55 -4.05
CA GLY A 204 2.96 -6.98 -5.22
C GLY A 204 3.92 -5.82 -4.93
N SER A 205 4.09 -5.40 -3.67
CA SER A 205 5.04 -4.33 -3.33
C SER A 205 6.47 -4.69 -3.70
N ALA A 206 7.18 -3.74 -4.28
CA ALA A 206 8.52 -3.97 -4.81
C ALA A 206 9.52 -2.91 -4.33
N MET A 207 10.69 -3.37 -3.91
CA MET A 207 11.90 -2.57 -3.96
C MET A 207 12.39 -2.52 -5.40
N VAL A 208 12.83 -1.37 -5.87
CA VAL A 208 13.27 -1.18 -7.26
C VAL A 208 14.79 -1.04 -7.29
N HIS A 209 15.47 -2.05 -7.80
CA HIS A 209 16.90 -1.98 -8.10
C HIS A 209 17.10 -1.37 -9.48
N ILE A 210 17.85 -0.28 -9.55
CA ILE A 210 18.03 0.53 -10.74
C ILE A 210 19.50 0.49 -11.14
N HIS A 211 19.77 -0.13 -12.28
CA HIS A 211 21.07 -0.17 -12.91
C HIS A 211 21.18 0.94 -13.95
N ILE A 212 22.14 1.83 -13.77
CA ILE A 212 22.32 3.04 -14.58
C ILE A 212 23.61 2.95 -15.38
N GLY A 213 23.50 3.22 -16.67
CA GLY A 213 24.63 3.19 -17.59
C GLY A 213 25.22 1.78 -17.73
N ASN A 214 26.43 1.68 -18.25
CA ASN A 214 27.17 0.43 -18.31
C ASN A 214 28.00 0.21 -17.02
N GLY A 215 27.28 0.15 -15.88
CA GLY A 215 27.91 0.03 -14.57
C GLY A 215 28.32 1.37 -13.97
N LEU A 216 27.75 2.48 -14.42
CA LEU A 216 27.98 3.81 -13.83
C LEU A 216 27.54 3.83 -12.36
N HIS A 217 26.30 3.40 -12.09
CA HIS A 217 25.74 3.45 -10.75
C HIS A 217 24.62 2.40 -10.57
N ASN A 218 24.47 1.88 -9.37
CA ASN A 218 23.34 1.05 -8.97
C ASN A 218 22.69 1.63 -7.72
N LEU A 219 21.41 1.89 -7.83
CA LEU A 219 20.55 2.45 -6.80
C LEU A 219 19.49 1.42 -6.42
N LEU A 220 19.25 1.22 -5.13
CA LEU A 220 18.07 0.54 -4.64
C LEU A 220 17.12 1.55 -4.03
N TYR A 221 15.93 1.69 -4.61
CA TYR A 221 14.81 2.38 -4.01
C TYR A 221 13.99 1.36 -3.21
N SER A 222 14.06 1.42 -1.88
CA SER A 222 13.36 0.44 -1.04
C SER A 222 11.85 0.63 -1.08
N ALA A 223 11.37 1.85 -1.30
CA ALA A 223 10.01 2.25 -0.99
C ALA A 223 9.63 1.78 0.42
N ASP A 224 8.40 1.32 0.63
CA ASP A 224 7.95 0.79 1.92
C ASP A 224 8.29 -0.69 2.06
N THR A 225 8.84 -1.10 3.19
CA THR A 225 9.40 -2.43 3.37
C THR A 225 8.97 -3.10 4.66
N LYS A 226 8.89 -4.44 4.62
CA LYS A 226 8.77 -5.27 5.81
C LYS A 226 9.78 -6.42 5.77
N PHE A 227 10.77 -6.38 6.67
CA PHE A 227 11.82 -7.40 6.75
C PHE A 227 11.49 -8.56 7.69
N ALA A 228 10.43 -8.46 8.49
CA ALA A 228 9.88 -9.61 9.21
C ALA A 228 8.87 -10.36 8.35
N LYS A 229 8.77 -11.68 8.54
CA LYS A 229 7.68 -12.49 7.99
C LYS A 229 6.36 -12.04 8.61
N THR A 230 5.34 -11.78 7.79
CA THR A 230 3.97 -11.53 8.24
C THR A 230 3.09 -12.76 8.06
N SER A 231 1.88 -12.73 8.57
CA SER A 231 0.90 -13.80 8.35
C SER A 231 0.53 -13.96 6.88
N LEU A 232 0.68 -12.91 6.08
CA LEU A 232 0.28 -12.85 4.67
C LEU A 232 1.45 -12.96 3.70
N LEU A 233 2.58 -12.31 3.98
CA LEU A 233 3.66 -12.08 3.01
C LEU A 233 5.01 -12.62 3.48
N SER A 234 5.87 -12.93 2.52
CA SER A 234 7.27 -13.23 2.74
C SER A 234 8.06 -11.95 3.09
N PRO A 235 9.15 -12.04 3.87
CA PRO A 235 10.00 -10.89 4.18
C PRO A 235 10.60 -10.27 2.91
N ALA A 236 10.93 -8.99 2.99
CA ALA A 236 11.68 -8.28 1.95
C ALA A 236 13.06 -8.91 1.70
N VAL A 237 13.52 -8.81 0.46
CA VAL A 237 14.84 -9.29 0.02
C VAL A 237 15.96 -8.41 0.62
N THR A 238 17.12 -9.02 0.91
CA THR A 238 18.28 -8.31 1.47
C THR A 238 19.57 -8.48 0.65
N GLN A 239 19.50 -9.22 -0.45
CA GLN A 239 20.66 -9.56 -1.30
C GLN A 239 20.44 -9.00 -2.71
N PHE A 240 21.42 -8.28 -3.24
CA PHE A 240 21.33 -7.61 -4.54
C PHE A 240 22.60 -7.86 -5.37
N PRO A 241 22.55 -7.81 -6.71
CA PRO A 241 23.72 -8.09 -7.54
C PRO A 241 24.86 -7.08 -7.35
N ARG A 242 24.50 -5.80 -7.25
CA ARG A 242 25.41 -4.68 -7.06
C ARG A 242 24.64 -3.48 -6.49
N LEU A 243 25.23 -2.75 -5.57
CA LEU A 243 24.59 -1.64 -4.90
C LEU A 243 25.60 -0.57 -4.47
N GLU A 244 25.48 0.65 -5.00
CA GLU A 244 26.24 1.81 -4.56
C GLU A 244 25.43 2.68 -3.61
N THR A 245 24.17 2.97 -3.94
CA THR A 245 23.30 3.82 -3.13
C THR A 245 22.03 3.07 -2.74
N LEU A 246 21.67 3.13 -1.48
CA LEU A 246 20.39 2.65 -0.93
C LEU A 246 19.54 3.85 -0.54
N MET A 247 18.30 3.91 -1.04
CA MET A 247 17.25 4.78 -0.51
C MET A 247 16.36 3.93 0.40
N VAL A 248 16.23 4.32 1.66
CA VAL A 248 15.50 3.55 2.68
C VAL A 248 14.45 4.39 3.37
N GLU A 249 13.26 3.79 3.58
CA GLU A 249 12.19 4.39 4.36
C GLU A 249 12.56 4.57 5.84
N SER A 250 11.83 5.45 6.52
CA SER A 250 11.99 5.69 7.95
C SER A 250 10.68 5.96 8.68
N THR A 251 9.59 5.35 8.22
CA THR A 251 8.26 5.46 8.85
C THR A 251 8.31 5.13 10.34
N TYR A 252 9.09 4.11 10.71
CA TYR A 252 9.41 3.75 12.09
C TYR A 252 10.91 3.87 12.37
N GLY A 253 11.53 4.94 11.86
CA GLY A 253 12.97 5.19 12.01
C GLY A 253 13.43 5.75 13.37
N GLY A 254 12.53 6.10 14.28
CA GLY A 254 12.83 6.58 15.63
C GLY A 254 13.37 5.49 16.54
N LYS A 255 14.21 5.85 17.53
CA LYS A 255 14.84 4.87 18.45
C LYS A 255 13.83 4.00 19.19
N ASP A 256 12.71 4.58 19.56
CA ASP A 256 11.65 3.94 20.34
C ASP A 256 10.60 3.22 19.50
N ASN A 257 10.74 3.26 18.17
CA ASN A 257 9.82 2.60 17.24
C ASN A 257 10.17 1.11 17.08
N ILE A 258 9.99 0.35 18.13
CA ILE A 258 10.16 -1.11 18.16
C ILE A 258 8.78 -1.75 18.25
N GLN A 259 8.50 -2.69 17.36
CA GLN A 259 7.24 -3.42 17.33
C GLN A 259 7.35 -4.73 18.15
N PRO A 260 6.26 -5.17 18.80
CA PRO A 260 6.23 -6.47 19.45
C PRO A 260 6.37 -7.61 18.43
N PRO A 261 6.77 -8.81 18.87
CA PRO A 261 6.77 -9.99 18.01
C PRO A 261 5.38 -10.27 17.43
N PRO A 262 5.26 -10.68 16.15
CA PRO A 262 3.95 -10.95 15.52
C PRO A 262 3.05 -11.93 16.26
N MET A 263 3.62 -12.95 16.93
CA MET A 263 2.83 -13.93 17.70
C MET A 263 2.07 -13.31 18.87
N GLU A 264 2.60 -12.26 19.50
CA GLU A 264 1.91 -11.57 20.59
C GLU A 264 0.65 -10.86 20.07
N ALA A 265 0.74 -10.23 18.89
CA ALA A 265 -0.41 -9.59 18.26
C ALA A 265 -1.53 -10.58 17.92
N ASP A 266 -1.17 -11.79 17.50
CA ASP A 266 -2.11 -12.86 17.16
C ASP A 266 -2.92 -13.30 18.39
N ASP A 267 -2.23 -13.59 19.50
CA ASP A 267 -2.86 -14.02 20.74
C ASP A 267 -3.72 -12.90 21.35
N LEU A 268 -3.25 -11.66 21.28
CA LEU A 268 -3.98 -10.50 21.74
C LEU A 268 -5.28 -10.28 20.96
N LEU A 269 -5.27 -10.44 19.63
CA LEU A 269 -6.50 -10.33 18.83
C LEU A 269 -7.49 -11.44 19.21
N GLY A 270 -7.02 -12.68 19.38
CA GLY A 270 -7.85 -13.80 19.79
C GLY A 270 -8.52 -13.57 21.15
N GLN A 271 -7.78 -13.08 22.14
CA GLN A 271 -8.30 -12.72 23.47
C GLN A 271 -9.32 -11.58 23.38
N CYS A 272 -9.01 -10.52 22.66
CA CYS A 272 -9.91 -9.37 22.44
C CYS A 272 -11.26 -9.82 21.85
N ILE A 273 -11.24 -10.68 20.83
CA ILE A 273 -12.47 -11.23 20.23
C ILE A 273 -13.23 -12.08 21.26
N ALA A 274 -12.55 -12.99 21.96
CA ALA A 274 -13.20 -13.88 22.94
C ALA A 274 -13.87 -13.09 24.08
N GLU A 275 -13.21 -12.05 24.59
CA GLU A 275 -13.76 -11.19 25.64
C GLU A 275 -14.97 -10.39 25.17
N THR A 276 -14.90 -9.85 23.94
CA THR A 276 -16.02 -9.10 23.35
C THR A 276 -17.23 -10.00 23.08
N VAL A 277 -16.99 -11.22 22.62
CA VAL A 277 -18.05 -12.21 22.40
C VAL A 277 -18.73 -12.63 23.73
N LYS A 278 -17.98 -12.83 24.81
CA LYS A 278 -18.55 -13.13 26.14
C LYS A 278 -19.57 -12.11 26.62
N ARG A 279 -19.36 -10.83 26.29
CA ARG A 279 -20.31 -9.75 26.61
C ARG A 279 -21.34 -9.45 25.53
N SER A 280 -21.42 -10.33 24.50
CA SER A 280 -22.31 -10.18 23.33
C SER A 280 -22.12 -8.86 22.58
N GLY A 281 -20.87 -8.41 22.47
CA GLY A 281 -20.46 -7.20 21.77
C GLY A 281 -20.06 -7.46 20.33
N LYS A 282 -19.93 -6.39 19.53
CA LYS A 282 -19.40 -6.38 18.16
C LYS A 282 -17.98 -5.84 18.14
N ILE A 283 -17.17 -6.36 17.26
CA ILE A 283 -15.78 -5.92 17.08
C ILE A 283 -15.68 -5.13 15.77
N LEU A 284 -15.35 -3.86 15.86
CA LEU A 284 -15.04 -3.02 14.70
C LEU A 284 -13.52 -2.90 14.53
N ILE A 285 -13.02 -3.26 13.36
CA ILE A 285 -11.62 -3.13 13.00
C ILE A 285 -11.53 -2.22 11.78
N PRO A 286 -11.29 -0.90 11.97
CA PRO A 286 -10.99 0.00 10.87
C PRO A 286 -9.70 -0.42 10.17
N VAL A 287 -9.75 -0.60 8.85
CA VAL A 287 -8.63 -1.11 8.06
C VAL A 287 -8.37 -0.27 6.82
N LEU A 288 -7.11 -0.22 6.38
CA LEU A 288 -6.80 0.15 5.02
C LEU A 288 -7.30 -0.95 4.08
N GLY A 289 -7.84 -0.59 2.94
CA GLY A 289 -8.42 -1.55 2.00
C GLY A 289 -7.43 -2.63 1.55
N SER A 290 -6.14 -2.28 1.47
CA SER A 290 -5.07 -3.17 1.01
C SER A 290 -4.01 -3.43 2.09
N GLY A 291 -3.55 -4.67 2.15
CA GLY A 291 -2.48 -5.14 3.02
C GLY A 291 -2.98 -5.59 4.40
N ARG A 292 -3.28 -4.66 5.29
CA ARG A 292 -3.66 -4.99 6.68
C ARG A 292 -4.98 -5.74 6.79
N ALA A 293 -5.97 -5.39 5.98
CA ALA A 293 -7.25 -6.09 5.97
C ALA A 293 -7.09 -7.58 5.65
N GLN A 294 -6.31 -7.90 4.62
CA GLN A 294 -6.10 -9.29 4.18
C GLN A 294 -5.22 -10.07 5.18
N GLU A 295 -4.27 -9.40 5.82
CA GLU A 295 -3.49 -10.04 6.89
C GLU A 295 -4.37 -10.39 8.08
N ILE A 296 -5.28 -9.51 8.49
CA ILE A 296 -6.25 -9.79 9.56
C ILE A 296 -7.17 -10.95 9.16
N ILE A 297 -7.59 -11.05 7.90
CA ILE A 297 -8.41 -12.18 7.42
C ILE A 297 -7.65 -13.50 7.58
N VAL A 298 -6.38 -13.55 7.16
CA VAL A 298 -5.53 -14.76 7.34
C VAL A 298 -5.32 -15.08 8.83
N LEU A 299 -5.16 -14.05 9.65
CA LEU A 299 -5.04 -14.20 11.09
C LEU A 299 -6.32 -14.74 11.72
N LEU A 300 -7.49 -14.23 11.34
CA LEU A 300 -8.78 -14.73 11.80
C LEU A 300 -8.99 -16.19 11.40
N GLU A 301 -8.64 -16.57 10.17
CA GLU A 301 -8.67 -17.98 9.73
C GLU A 301 -7.82 -18.86 10.65
N ARG A 302 -6.60 -18.43 10.94
CA ARG A 302 -5.70 -19.18 11.83
C ARG A 302 -6.30 -19.33 13.23
N LEU A 303 -6.83 -18.25 13.82
CA LEU A 303 -7.46 -18.29 15.14
C LEU A 303 -8.69 -19.22 15.18
N ILE A 304 -9.48 -19.25 14.10
CA ILE A 304 -10.62 -20.17 13.96
C ILE A 304 -10.13 -21.62 13.83
N ARG A 305 -9.15 -21.89 13.01
CA ARG A 305 -8.56 -23.21 12.80
C ARG A 305 -7.91 -23.75 14.09
N GLU A 306 -7.31 -22.88 14.90
CA GLU A 306 -6.76 -23.20 16.23
C GLU A 306 -7.83 -23.25 17.33
N LYS A 307 -9.11 -23.04 17.00
CA LYS A 307 -10.25 -23.03 17.92
C LYS A 307 -10.16 -21.96 19.02
N LYS A 308 -9.37 -20.91 18.81
CA LYS A 308 -9.30 -19.73 19.69
C LYS A 308 -10.49 -18.78 19.46
N VAL A 309 -11.05 -18.80 18.26
CA VAL A 309 -12.26 -18.06 17.86
C VAL A 309 -13.24 -19.04 17.24
N SER A 310 -14.54 -18.88 17.53
CA SER A 310 -15.59 -19.76 16.96
C SER A 310 -15.78 -19.51 15.47
N SER A 311 -15.94 -20.57 14.69
CA SER A 311 -16.29 -20.51 13.26
C SER A 311 -17.71 -19.97 12.98
N GLU A 312 -18.56 -19.91 14.00
CA GLU A 312 -19.93 -19.37 13.87
C GLU A 312 -19.98 -17.84 13.88
N ILE A 313 -18.88 -17.16 14.26
CA ILE A 313 -18.84 -15.71 14.32
C ILE A 313 -18.77 -15.15 12.91
N PRO A 314 -19.76 -14.34 12.47
CA PRO A 314 -19.71 -13.71 11.17
C PRO A 314 -18.56 -12.69 11.09
N ILE A 315 -17.88 -12.65 9.94
CA ILE A 315 -16.85 -11.67 9.60
C ILE A 315 -17.40 -10.85 8.43
N TYR A 316 -17.78 -9.61 8.71
CA TYR A 316 -18.31 -8.70 7.71
C TYR A 316 -17.20 -7.86 7.10
N ILE A 317 -17.17 -7.78 5.78
CA ILE A 317 -16.19 -6.99 5.01
C ILE A 317 -16.93 -5.89 4.27
N ASP A 318 -16.59 -4.64 4.56
CA ASP A 318 -17.24 -3.46 3.98
C ASP A 318 -16.23 -2.49 3.34
N GLY A 319 -16.61 -1.92 2.20
CA GLY A 319 -15.76 -1.04 1.39
C GLY A 319 -14.89 -1.81 0.40
N SER A 320 -13.77 -1.20 -0.02
CA SER A 320 -12.87 -1.75 -1.04
C SER A 320 -12.12 -3.02 -0.61
N VAL A 321 -12.17 -3.39 0.67
CA VAL A 321 -11.51 -4.59 1.19
C VAL A 321 -11.90 -5.85 0.42
N TRP A 322 -13.18 -5.99 0.04
CA TRP A 322 -13.65 -7.16 -0.70
C TRP A 322 -13.00 -7.30 -2.07
N ASP A 323 -12.99 -6.22 -2.86
CA ASP A 323 -12.43 -6.23 -4.21
C ASP A 323 -10.90 -6.41 -4.19
N ILE A 324 -10.22 -5.83 -3.21
CA ILE A 324 -8.79 -6.04 -2.99
C ILE A 324 -8.51 -7.48 -2.54
N THR A 325 -9.36 -8.06 -1.70
CA THR A 325 -9.25 -9.48 -1.31
C THR A 325 -9.42 -10.39 -2.52
N ALA A 326 -10.33 -10.05 -3.46
CA ALA A 326 -10.46 -10.75 -4.73
C ALA A 326 -9.16 -10.74 -5.54
N ILE A 327 -8.43 -9.61 -5.56
CA ILE A 327 -7.11 -9.54 -6.20
C ILE A 327 -6.11 -10.48 -5.50
N HIS A 328 -6.12 -10.57 -4.17
CA HIS A 328 -5.26 -11.53 -3.45
C HIS A 328 -5.53 -12.98 -3.85
N THR A 329 -6.78 -13.34 -4.12
CA THR A 329 -7.09 -14.69 -4.63
C THR A 329 -6.65 -14.91 -6.08
N ALA A 330 -6.43 -13.85 -6.84
CA ALA A 330 -5.97 -13.92 -8.24
C ALA A 330 -4.44 -14.04 -8.37
N TYR A 331 -3.67 -13.66 -7.33
CA TYR A 331 -2.21 -13.65 -7.30
C TYR A 331 -1.65 -14.40 -6.09
N PRO A 332 -2.00 -15.68 -5.87
CA PRO A 332 -1.55 -16.42 -4.71
C PRO A 332 -0.03 -16.65 -4.68
N GLU A 333 0.65 -16.59 -5.83
CA GLU A 333 2.11 -16.70 -5.96
C GLU A 333 2.90 -15.59 -5.26
N TYR A 334 2.28 -14.43 -5.02
CA TYR A 334 2.85 -13.30 -4.28
C TYR A 334 2.71 -13.42 -2.76
N LEU A 335 1.94 -14.41 -2.29
CA LEU A 335 1.73 -14.67 -0.87
C LEU A 335 2.89 -15.50 -0.28
N ASN A 336 3.02 -15.55 1.03
CA ASN A 336 4.03 -16.37 1.67
C ASN A 336 3.78 -17.88 1.46
N ASN A 337 4.81 -18.69 1.69
CA ASN A 337 4.75 -20.13 1.46
C ASN A 337 3.64 -20.84 2.25
N GLU A 338 3.36 -20.39 3.48
CA GLU A 338 2.35 -21.01 4.34
C GLU A 338 0.95 -20.84 3.76
N VAL A 339 0.59 -19.60 3.38
CA VAL A 339 -0.70 -19.30 2.74
C VAL A 339 -0.82 -20.00 1.39
N ARG A 340 0.26 -20.03 0.59
CA ARG A 340 0.27 -20.76 -0.68
C ARG A 340 0.04 -22.26 -0.48
N GLN A 341 0.70 -22.88 0.47
CA GLN A 341 0.50 -24.29 0.79
C GLN A 341 -0.92 -24.55 1.29
N GLN A 342 -1.49 -23.65 2.10
CA GLN A 342 -2.86 -23.76 2.55
C GLN A 342 -3.84 -23.72 1.38
N ILE A 343 -3.65 -22.81 0.42
CA ILE A 343 -4.49 -22.69 -0.78
C ILE A 343 -4.32 -23.90 -1.71
N PHE A 344 -3.10 -24.26 -2.06
CA PHE A 344 -2.85 -25.23 -3.14
C PHE A 344 -2.76 -26.69 -2.70
N ALA A 345 -2.25 -26.95 -1.49
CA ALA A 345 -2.06 -28.31 -1.01
C ALA A 345 -3.19 -28.80 -0.09
N ARG A 346 -3.81 -27.88 0.66
CA ARG A 346 -4.84 -28.24 1.65
C ARG A 346 -6.26 -27.89 1.18
N ASP A 347 -6.41 -27.30 0.01
CA ASP A 347 -7.71 -26.82 -0.54
C ASP A 347 -8.49 -25.93 0.42
N ASN A 348 -7.77 -25.17 1.25
CA ASN A 348 -8.29 -24.26 2.24
C ASN A 348 -7.82 -22.83 1.94
N ASN A 349 -8.65 -22.06 1.25
CA ASN A 349 -8.34 -20.66 0.94
C ASN A 349 -8.82 -19.76 2.09
N PRO A 350 -7.92 -19.09 2.85
CA PRO A 350 -8.29 -18.27 3.99
C PRO A 350 -9.22 -17.10 3.64
N PHE A 351 -9.23 -16.68 2.39
CA PHE A 351 -10.09 -15.58 1.90
C PHE A 351 -11.52 -16.05 1.56
N LEU A 352 -11.77 -17.35 1.55
CA LEU A 352 -13.04 -17.97 1.17
C LEU A 352 -13.73 -18.69 2.35
N MET A 353 -13.44 -18.28 3.57
CA MET A 353 -14.11 -18.87 4.75
C MET A 353 -15.63 -18.67 4.68
N PRO A 354 -16.44 -19.69 5.02
CA PRO A 354 -17.93 -19.62 4.92
C PRO A 354 -18.56 -18.51 5.75
N ASN A 355 -17.91 -18.09 6.83
CA ASN A 355 -18.38 -17.03 7.74
C ASN A 355 -17.97 -15.63 7.30
N ILE A 356 -17.21 -15.47 6.21
CA ILE A 356 -16.94 -14.16 5.60
C ILE A 356 -18.15 -13.73 4.77
N LYS A 357 -18.63 -12.51 5.03
CA LYS A 357 -19.79 -11.92 4.35
C LYS A 357 -19.44 -10.54 3.82
N ARG A 358 -19.66 -10.30 2.53
CA ARG A 358 -19.54 -8.99 1.91
C ARG A 358 -20.71 -8.10 2.29
N ILE A 359 -20.45 -6.84 2.56
CA ILE A 359 -21.45 -5.77 2.66
C ILE A 359 -21.38 -4.93 1.39
N GLY A 360 -22.46 -4.93 0.63
CA GLY A 360 -22.54 -4.25 -0.67
C GLY A 360 -23.42 -3.00 -0.67
N SER A 361 -24.13 -2.71 0.43
CA SER A 361 -25.07 -1.59 0.48
C SER A 361 -25.21 -0.98 1.87
N ALA A 362 -25.68 0.27 1.92
CA ALA A 362 -26.01 0.94 3.18
C ALA A 362 -27.11 0.20 3.96
N LYS A 363 -28.07 -0.43 3.27
CA LYS A 363 -29.11 -1.23 3.90
C LYS A 363 -28.54 -2.45 4.62
N GLU A 364 -27.64 -3.20 3.98
CA GLU A 364 -26.96 -4.34 4.62
C GLU A 364 -26.12 -3.89 5.81
N ARG A 365 -25.45 -2.74 5.69
CA ARG A 365 -24.70 -2.15 6.82
C ARG A 365 -25.59 -1.86 8.02
N THR A 366 -26.76 -1.25 7.79
CA THR A 366 -27.76 -1.02 8.83
C THR A 366 -28.21 -2.33 9.47
N GLN A 367 -28.46 -3.38 8.68
CA GLN A 367 -28.80 -4.70 9.21
C GLN A 367 -27.71 -5.25 10.13
N VAL A 368 -26.43 -5.19 9.75
CA VAL A 368 -25.30 -5.63 10.59
C VAL A 368 -25.23 -4.84 11.91
N ILE A 369 -25.55 -3.55 11.87
CA ILE A 369 -25.59 -2.70 13.08
C ILE A 369 -26.72 -3.14 14.01
N GLU A 370 -27.90 -3.38 13.48
CA GLU A 370 -29.13 -3.70 14.22
C GLU A 370 -29.24 -5.16 14.66
N GLU A 371 -28.62 -6.10 13.91
CA GLU A 371 -28.62 -7.53 14.26
C GLU A 371 -28.11 -7.76 15.68
N THR A 372 -28.80 -8.65 16.41
CA THR A 372 -28.31 -9.13 17.70
C THR A 372 -27.22 -10.18 17.51
N GLY A 373 -26.24 -10.18 18.42
CA GLY A 373 -25.13 -11.14 18.39
C GLY A 373 -23.78 -10.50 18.07
N SER A 374 -22.75 -11.29 18.30
CA SER A 374 -21.36 -10.87 18.10
C SER A 374 -20.92 -11.07 16.64
N CYS A 375 -20.14 -10.15 16.13
CA CYS A 375 -19.52 -10.24 14.81
C CYS A 375 -18.20 -9.46 14.78
N VAL A 376 -17.37 -9.78 13.80
CA VAL A 376 -16.17 -9.00 13.45
C VAL A 376 -16.48 -8.18 12.18
N ILE A 377 -16.18 -6.90 12.20
CA ILE A 377 -16.43 -5.97 11.08
C ILE A 377 -15.09 -5.38 10.63
N LEU A 378 -14.68 -5.69 9.42
CA LEU A 378 -13.53 -5.07 8.74
C LEU A 378 -14.05 -4.01 7.77
N ALA A 379 -13.77 -2.74 8.03
CA ALA A 379 -14.32 -1.65 7.23
C ALA A 379 -13.29 -0.55 6.95
N THR A 380 -13.31 0.02 5.75
CA THR A 380 -12.52 1.21 5.39
C THR A 380 -13.23 2.48 5.87
N SER A 381 -12.50 3.53 6.27
CA SER A 381 -11.06 3.75 6.25
C SER A 381 -10.40 3.34 7.57
N GLY A 382 -9.10 3.04 7.51
CA GLY A 382 -8.33 2.60 8.69
C GLY A 382 -8.11 3.66 9.78
N MET A 383 -8.18 4.93 9.43
CA MET A 383 -7.98 6.07 10.34
C MET A 383 -9.28 6.77 10.75
N LEU A 384 -10.43 6.19 10.43
CA LEU A 384 -11.75 6.78 10.66
C LEU A 384 -11.92 8.18 10.04
N VAL A 385 -11.32 8.44 8.89
CA VAL A 385 -11.42 9.74 8.20
C VAL A 385 -12.60 9.82 7.22
N GLY A 386 -13.32 8.71 7.01
CA GLY A 386 -14.49 8.62 6.12
C GLY A 386 -14.89 7.17 5.85
N GLY A 387 -15.88 6.99 5.01
CA GLY A 387 -16.34 5.68 4.55
C GLY A 387 -17.13 4.86 5.59
N PRO A 388 -17.29 3.55 5.33
CA PRO A 388 -18.08 2.66 6.17
C PRO A 388 -17.63 2.58 7.63
N SER A 389 -16.32 2.61 7.91
CA SER A 389 -15.80 2.49 9.28
C SER A 389 -16.30 3.59 10.20
N VAL A 390 -16.47 4.82 9.69
CA VAL A 390 -17.02 5.95 10.46
C VAL A 390 -18.51 5.71 10.76
N GLN A 391 -19.26 5.14 9.83
CA GLN A 391 -20.68 4.85 10.03
C GLN A 391 -20.88 3.78 11.10
N TYR A 392 -20.08 2.71 11.07
CA TYR A 392 -20.06 1.70 12.13
C TYR A 392 -19.62 2.30 13.48
N PHE A 393 -18.57 3.11 13.48
CA PHE A 393 -18.10 3.77 14.70
C PHE A 393 -19.21 4.61 15.34
N ARG A 394 -19.89 5.46 14.58
CA ARG A 394 -21.00 6.29 15.07
C ARG A 394 -22.12 5.46 15.72
N ALA A 395 -22.44 4.33 15.12
CA ALA A 395 -23.53 3.45 15.60
C ALA A 395 -23.13 2.57 16.79
N LEU A 396 -21.85 2.19 16.90
CA LEU A 396 -21.40 1.19 17.87
C LEU A 396 -20.68 1.80 19.07
N ALA A 397 -20.24 3.07 19.00
CA ALA A 397 -19.35 3.70 19.98
C ALA A 397 -19.95 3.84 21.38
N ASP A 398 -21.25 4.08 21.50
CA ASP A 398 -21.91 4.32 22.81
C ASP A 398 -22.16 3.01 23.60
N ASN A 399 -22.04 1.85 22.99
CA ASN A 399 -22.30 0.57 23.65
C ASN A 399 -21.00 -0.02 24.24
N PRO A 400 -20.88 -0.14 25.59
CA PRO A 400 -19.69 -0.64 26.27
C PRO A 400 -19.42 -2.14 26.03
N LYS A 401 -20.36 -2.88 25.44
CA LYS A 401 -20.13 -4.27 25.05
C LYS A 401 -19.26 -4.38 23.80
N ASN A 402 -19.22 -3.35 22.96
CA ASN A 402 -18.48 -3.36 21.72
C ASN A 402 -16.99 -3.07 21.92
N THR A 403 -16.20 -3.46 20.95
CA THR A 403 -14.77 -3.18 20.92
C THR A 403 -14.37 -2.53 19.58
N LEU A 404 -13.53 -1.51 19.64
CA LEU A 404 -12.85 -0.90 18.51
C LEU A 404 -11.37 -1.33 18.53
N VAL A 405 -10.92 -2.00 17.48
CA VAL A 405 -9.54 -2.47 17.35
C VAL A 405 -8.80 -1.65 16.32
N PHE A 406 -7.83 -0.86 16.73
CA PHE A 406 -6.93 -0.17 15.79
C PHE A 406 -5.78 -1.08 15.41
N SER A 407 -5.70 -1.42 14.12
CA SER A 407 -4.68 -2.32 13.54
C SER A 407 -3.68 -1.60 12.64
N SER A 408 -3.76 -0.27 12.54
CA SER A 408 -2.90 0.54 11.68
C SER A 408 -2.53 1.87 12.34
N TYR A 409 -1.50 2.52 11.77
CA TYR A 409 -1.11 3.87 12.17
C TYR A 409 -2.30 4.82 12.11
N GLN A 410 -2.38 5.72 13.09
CA GLN A 410 -3.38 6.77 13.15
C GLN A 410 -2.67 8.12 13.04
N ALA A 411 -2.95 8.86 11.97
CA ALA A 411 -2.35 10.18 11.74
C ALA A 411 -2.85 11.21 12.76
N GLU A 412 -1.98 12.13 13.15
CA GLU A 412 -2.36 13.26 14.01
C GLU A 412 -3.54 14.02 13.39
N GLY A 413 -4.47 14.45 14.23
CA GLY A 413 -5.71 15.13 13.80
C GLY A 413 -6.83 14.20 13.32
N SER A 414 -6.56 12.94 12.95
CA SER A 414 -7.60 12.00 12.54
C SER A 414 -8.54 11.65 13.71
N LEU A 415 -9.81 11.31 13.38
CA LEU A 415 -10.76 10.83 14.37
C LEU A 415 -10.21 9.61 15.13
N GLY A 416 -9.59 8.67 14.42
CA GLY A 416 -8.99 7.49 15.05
C GLY A 416 -7.91 7.85 16.06
N LYS A 417 -7.06 8.84 15.77
CA LYS A 417 -6.03 9.29 16.72
C LYS A 417 -6.62 9.96 17.97
N ARG A 418 -7.63 10.79 17.79
CA ARG A 418 -8.35 11.43 18.88
C ARG A 418 -9.01 10.40 19.80
N VAL A 419 -9.64 9.38 19.22
CA VAL A 419 -10.21 8.24 19.97
C VAL A 419 -9.12 7.47 20.73
N GLN A 420 -7.98 7.19 20.08
CA GLN A 420 -6.85 6.54 20.75
C GLN A 420 -6.27 7.33 21.91
N ASN A 421 -6.32 8.68 21.82
CA ASN A 421 -5.86 9.58 22.87
C ASN A 421 -6.87 9.72 24.03
N GLY A 422 -8.03 9.04 23.93
CA GLY A 422 -9.01 8.94 25.03
C GLY A 422 -10.10 10.01 24.99
N GLU A 423 -10.26 10.73 23.87
CA GLU A 423 -11.40 11.64 23.70
C GLU A 423 -12.72 10.85 23.70
N LYS A 424 -13.71 11.31 24.48
CA LYS A 424 -14.92 10.54 24.79
C LYS A 424 -16.18 11.03 24.09
N GLU A 425 -16.16 12.19 23.49
CA GLU A 425 -17.33 12.77 22.82
C GLU A 425 -16.91 13.41 21.47
N PHE A 426 -17.65 13.08 20.44
CA PHE A 426 -17.41 13.57 19.09
C PHE A 426 -18.67 14.13 18.48
N MET A 427 -18.56 15.29 17.84
CA MET A 427 -19.65 15.92 17.13
C MET A 427 -19.61 15.57 15.64
N PHE A 428 -20.69 15.02 15.13
CA PHE A 428 -20.88 14.74 13.72
C PHE A 428 -22.00 15.60 13.13
N LYS A 429 -21.77 16.17 11.95
CA LYS A 429 -22.82 16.85 11.20
C LYS A 429 -23.80 15.82 10.62
N ASN A 430 -25.08 15.99 10.84
CA ASN A 430 -26.14 15.10 10.36
C ASN A 430 -26.96 15.79 9.26
N GLY A 431 -26.32 16.05 8.10
CA GLY A 431 -26.93 16.74 6.98
C GLY A 431 -27.45 18.13 7.37
N GLN A 432 -28.70 18.45 6.97
CA GLN A 432 -29.39 19.71 7.35
C GLN A 432 -30.08 19.64 8.73
N HIS A 433 -30.02 18.49 9.42
CA HIS A 433 -30.81 18.21 10.61
C HIS A 433 -30.07 18.37 11.95
N GLY A 434 -28.92 19.03 11.97
CA GLY A 434 -28.25 19.37 13.23
C GLY A 434 -26.94 18.60 13.47
N THR A 435 -26.51 18.61 14.73
CA THR A 435 -25.26 17.96 15.18
C THR A 435 -25.62 16.76 16.06
N GLU A 436 -25.04 15.61 15.75
CA GLU A 436 -25.11 14.40 16.58
C GLU A 436 -23.86 14.34 17.47
N ILE A 437 -24.07 14.08 18.76
CA ILE A 437 -22.97 13.84 19.71
C ILE A 437 -22.86 12.33 19.92
N VAL A 438 -21.73 11.77 19.55
CA VAL A 438 -21.40 10.35 19.74
C VAL A 438 -20.48 10.23 20.95
N LYS A 439 -20.95 9.45 21.96
CA LYS A 439 -20.14 9.09 23.13
C LYS A 439 -19.35 7.83 22.89
N VAL A 440 -18.12 7.78 23.39
CA VAL A 440 -17.23 6.63 23.25
C VAL A 440 -17.17 5.86 24.56
N ASN A 441 -18.04 4.87 24.68
CA ASN A 441 -18.13 3.94 25.79
C ASN A 441 -17.60 2.55 25.46
N LEU A 442 -17.45 2.22 24.15
CA LEU A 442 -16.85 0.96 23.72
C LEU A 442 -15.40 0.83 24.21
N GLU A 443 -14.94 -0.41 24.28
CA GLU A 443 -13.56 -0.74 24.62
C GLU A 443 -12.63 -0.44 23.44
N ILE A 444 -11.50 0.17 23.70
CA ILE A 444 -10.49 0.51 22.68
C ILE A 444 -9.29 -0.41 22.83
N PHE A 445 -8.96 -1.11 21.76
CA PHE A 445 -7.84 -2.03 21.70
C PHE A 445 -6.86 -1.61 20.61
N LYS A 446 -5.55 -1.69 20.89
CA LYS A 446 -4.50 -1.44 19.91
C LYS A 446 -3.84 -2.75 19.53
N LEU A 447 -3.86 -3.08 18.27
CA LEU A 447 -3.19 -4.22 17.70
C LEU A 447 -2.00 -3.73 16.88
N GLU A 448 -0.80 -3.97 17.35
CA GLU A 448 0.40 -3.48 16.69
C GLU A 448 0.82 -4.42 15.55
N ILE A 449 0.03 -4.40 14.47
CA ILE A 449 0.35 -5.04 13.20
C ILE A 449 0.75 -3.95 12.21
N SER A 450 2.00 -3.95 11.76
CA SER A 450 2.48 -2.97 10.79
C SER A 450 3.04 -3.63 9.53
N GLY A 451 2.70 -3.07 8.37
CA GLY A 451 3.32 -3.40 7.09
C GLY A 451 4.69 -2.79 6.89
N HIS A 452 5.12 -1.90 7.79
CA HIS A 452 6.44 -1.29 7.74
C HIS A 452 7.40 -1.97 8.70
N SER A 453 8.67 -1.90 8.35
CA SER A 453 9.77 -2.34 9.20
C SER A 453 9.92 -1.42 10.41
N ASP A 454 10.13 -2.01 11.57
CA ASP A 454 10.48 -1.26 12.77
C ASP A 454 11.94 -0.80 12.74
N ARG A 455 12.34 0.01 13.71
CA ARG A 455 13.70 0.50 13.85
C ARG A 455 14.75 -0.61 13.83
N ARG A 456 14.51 -1.72 14.50
CA ARG A 456 15.43 -2.86 14.60
C ARG A 456 15.56 -3.56 13.25
N GLU A 457 14.44 -3.75 12.53
CA GLU A 457 14.42 -4.35 11.20
C GLU A 457 15.19 -3.49 10.19
N LEU A 458 14.98 -2.16 10.20
CA LEU A 458 15.68 -1.22 9.31
C LEU A 458 17.20 -1.25 9.55
N MET A 459 17.64 -1.21 10.81
CA MET A 459 19.07 -1.31 11.15
C MET A 459 19.67 -2.67 10.77
N ASN A 460 18.93 -3.76 10.99
CA ASN A 460 19.33 -5.10 10.58
C ASN A 460 19.41 -5.25 9.07
N PHE A 461 18.49 -4.63 8.31
CA PHE A 461 18.56 -4.60 6.85
C PHE A 461 19.86 -3.97 6.37
N VAL A 462 20.20 -2.78 6.86
CA VAL A 462 21.47 -2.12 6.51
C VAL A 462 22.67 -3.01 6.84
N SER A 463 22.64 -3.72 7.98
CA SER A 463 23.70 -4.64 8.39
C SER A 463 23.83 -5.86 7.49
N ARG A 464 22.70 -6.38 6.96
CA ARG A 464 22.63 -7.59 6.15
C ARG A 464 22.64 -7.34 4.64
N CYS A 465 22.48 -6.07 4.24
CA CYS A 465 22.50 -5.70 2.83
C CYS A 465 23.82 -6.09 2.19
N ASN A 466 23.74 -6.91 1.15
CA ASN A 466 24.90 -7.42 0.42
C ASN A 466 24.66 -7.27 -1.09
N PRO A 467 25.55 -6.58 -1.83
CA PRO A 467 26.74 -5.86 -1.33
C PRO A 467 26.36 -4.66 -0.45
N ARG A 468 27.29 -4.27 0.43
CA ARG A 468 27.08 -3.13 1.33
C ARG A 468 27.07 -1.82 0.54
N PRO A 469 26.04 -0.97 0.70
CA PRO A 469 25.98 0.32 0.00
C PRO A 469 27.08 1.27 0.48
N LYS A 470 27.54 2.16 -0.41
CA LYS A 470 28.49 3.22 -0.10
C LYS A 470 27.80 4.46 0.48
N LYS A 471 26.56 4.70 0.07
CA LYS A 471 25.72 5.82 0.48
C LYS A 471 24.31 5.35 0.80
N ILE A 472 23.71 5.93 1.83
CA ILE A 472 22.31 5.66 2.19
C ILE A 472 21.55 6.99 2.25
N LEU A 473 20.44 7.09 1.52
CA LEU A 473 19.52 8.20 1.58
C LEU A 473 18.30 7.76 2.38
N VAL A 474 17.99 8.48 3.45
CA VAL A 474 16.86 8.17 4.34
C VAL A 474 15.70 9.09 4.00
N ASN A 475 14.55 8.52 3.65
CA ASN A 475 13.34 9.24 3.26
C ASN A 475 12.09 8.58 3.84
N HIS A 476 10.91 9.03 3.42
CA HIS A 476 9.60 8.49 3.79
C HIS A 476 9.45 8.27 5.31
N GLY A 477 9.58 9.38 6.04
CA GLY A 477 9.45 9.43 7.49
C GLY A 477 9.44 10.88 7.97
N GLU A 478 8.90 11.09 9.14
CA GLU A 478 8.97 12.41 9.78
C GLU A 478 10.43 12.87 9.94
N ASN A 479 10.65 14.17 9.87
CA ASN A 479 12.00 14.76 9.91
C ASN A 479 12.88 14.20 11.05
N SER A 480 12.31 14.09 12.25
CA SER A 480 13.01 13.55 13.43
C SER A 480 13.42 12.08 13.25
N ARG A 481 12.56 11.28 12.64
CA ARG A 481 12.79 9.85 12.38
C ARG A 481 13.84 9.63 11.30
N CYS A 482 13.78 10.40 10.21
CA CYS A 482 14.80 10.40 9.17
C CYS A 482 16.19 10.70 9.74
N LEU A 483 16.32 11.81 10.48
CA LEU A 483 17.59 12.22 11.08
C LEU A 483 18.11 11.21 12.11
N ASN A 484 17.21 10.64 12.91
CA ASN A 484 17.57 9.65 13.91
C ASN A 484 18.11 8.35 13.27
N LEU A 485 17.42 7.86 12.24
CA LEU A 485 17.86 6.67 11.49
C LEU A 485 19.19 6.92 10.79
N ALA A 486 19.31 8.03 10.05
CA ALA A 486 20.53 8.40 9.32
C ALA A 486 21.75 8.50 10.27
N SER A 487 21.61 9.23 11.39
CA SER A 487 22.69 9.35 12.38
C SER A 487 23.11 8.00 12.95
N SER A 488 22.16 7.12 13.23
CA SER A 488 22.50 5.79 13.78
C SER A 488 23.17 4.90 12.76
N ILE A 489 22.72 4.91 11.50
CA ILE A 489 23.36 4.19 10.40
C ILE A 489 24.82 4.67 10.25
N HIS A 490 25.01 5.99 10.17
CA HIS A 490 26.36 6.55 10.08
C HIS A 490 27.25 6.15 11.25
N ASN A 491 26.76 6.30 12.48
CA ASN A 491 27.54 5.99 13.69
C ASN A 491 27.90 4.51 13.77
N GLN A 492 26.97 3.61 13.44
CA GLN A 492 27.19 2.16 13.58
C GLN A 492 27.97 1.58 12.40
N HIS A 493 27.70 2.02 11.19
CA HIS A 493 28.20 1.39 9.98
C HIS A 493 29.26 2.20 9.24
N LYS A 494 29.46 3.49 9.61
CA LYS A 494 30.37 4.42 8.92
C LYS A 494 30.08 4.55 7.43
N ILE A 495 28.80 4.44 7.06
CA ILE A 495 28.32 4.70 5.71
C ILE A 495 27.93 6.17 5.61
N GLU A 496 28.14 6.80 4.45
CA GLU A 496 27.64 8.14 4.15
C GLU A 496 26.09 8.11 4.14
N THR A 497 25.47 9.02 4.92
CA THR A 497 24.00 9.12 5.04
C THR A 497 23.53 10.57 4.94
#